data_46ba632d2dcbf74d0e594ea6282eb339
#
_entry.id   46ba632d2dcbf74d0e594ea6282eb339
#
_cell.length_a   1.000
_cell.length_b   1.000
_cell.length_c   1.000
_cell.angle_alpha   90.00
_cell.angle_beta   90.00
_cell.angle_gamma   90.00
#
_symmetry.space_group_name_H-M   'P 1'
#
loop_
_entity.id
_entity.type
_entity.pdbx_description
1 polymer ?
#
loop_
_entity_poly.entity_id
_entity_poly.type
_entity_poly.pdbx_seq_one_letter_code
_entity_poly.pdbx_strand_id
1 'polypeptide(L)'
;MTKLLIVDDDRMNCDLLQDLFSRQGYNVILATSGREGLDLFRTSNPKVTLLDLRMPEMDGLTMLKEIRAIDPHAAVIILGGGATDVHENQARALRATDFIRKGLSLDILVEAVNRVSKLPGPSMATQPPCRDGEVGQQSGESVLVVDDEPLVCDLFVRFLSLRGYRAYGVRNGQDALRMVDEVHPDVLLLDMVMPEMGGIDVLRALRDREYPGGIIIMTGSHNEELLGEAWSLGPHELLVKPVDLDRLLMAIQLVLVCREC
;
A
#
# COMPACT_ATOMS: atom_id res chain seq x y z
N MET A 1 -24.81 7.73 -1.02
CA MET A 1 -23.40 7.33 -0.96
C MET A 1 -22.61 8.09 -2.01
N THR A 2 -21.45 8.58 -1.68
CA THR A 2 -20.58 9.34 -2.59
C THR A 2 -19.90 8.37 -3.56
N LYS A 3 -20.05 8.59 -4.87
CA LYS A 3 -19.44 7.74 -5.89
C LYS A 3 -17.96 8.11 -6.06
N LEU A 4 -17.10 7.11 -6.01
CA LEU A 4 -15.67 7.17 -6.26
C LEU A 4 -15.33 6.26 -7.44
N LEU A 5 -14.78 6.79 -8.52
CA LEU A 5 -14.26 6.01 -9.63
C LEU A 5 -12.77 5.78 -9.42
N ILE A 6 -12.34 4.54 -9.53
CA ILE A 6 -10.93 4.13 -9.48
C ILE A 6 -10.56 3.54 -10.83
N VAL A 7 -9.48 4.03 -11.43
CA VAL A 7 -8.99 3.60 -12.73
C VAL A 7 -7.52 3.23 -12.59
N ASP A 8 -7.23 1.95 -12.66
CA ASP A 8 -5.88 1.37 -12.53
C ASP A 8 -5.86 0.06 -13.33
N ASP A 9 -4.85 -0.16 -14.17
CA ASP A 9 -4.75 -1.39 -14.98
C ASP A 9 -4.40 -2.63 -14.15
N ASP A 10 -3.85 -2.43 -12.96
CA ASP A 10 -3.66 -3.50 -12.00
C ASP A 10 -4.98 -3.75 -11.23
N ARG A 11 -5.62 -4.87 -11.57
CA ARG A 11 -6.88 -5.29 -10.93
C ARG A 11 -6.76 -5.45 -9.41
N MET A 12 -5.58 -5.82 -8.93
CA MET A 12 -5.35 -5.99 -7.51
C MET A 12 -5.31 -4.65 -6.77
N ASN A 13 -4.66 -3.63 -7.36
CA ASN A 13 -4.74 -2.26 -6.84
C ASN A 13 -6.19 -1.78 -6.79
N CYS A 14 -6.96 -2.06 -7.85
CA CYS A 14 -8.39 -1.77 -7.89
C CYS A 14 -9.14 -2.42 -6.72
N ASP A 15 -8.96 -3.72 -6.49
CA ASP A 15 -9.65 -4.47 -5.44
C ASP A 15 -9.26 -3.98 -4.04
N LEU A 16 -7.99 -3.68 -3.82
CA LEU A 16 -7.49 -3.12 -2.55
C LEU A 16 -8.08 -1.74 -2.24
N LEU A 17 -8.03 -0.85 -3.23
CA LEU A 17 -8.59 0.50 -3.07
C LEU A 17 -10.11 0.46 -2.95
N GLN A 18 -10.80 -0.46 -3.65
CA GLN A 18 -12.23 -0.68 -3.50
C GLN A 18 -12.60 -0.96 -2.06
N ASP A 19 -11.91 -1.91 -1.45
CA ASP A 19 -12.21 -2.30 -0.08
C ASP A 19 -11.89 -1.19 0.92
N LEU A 20 -10.76 -0.51 0.75
CA LEU A 20 -10.38 0.62 1.58
C LEU A 20 -11.49 1.68 1.58
N PHE A 21 -11.91 2.12 0.39
CA PHE A 21 -12.87 3.20 0.28
C PHE A 21 -14.33 2.76 0.51
N SER A 22 -14.67 1.49 0.27
CA SER A 22 -15.98 0.96 0.63
C SER A 22 -16.19 0.98 2.15
N ARG A 23 -15.15 0.66 2.93
CA ARG A 23 -15.17 0.78 4.40
C ARG A 23 -15.29 2.23 4.88
N GLN A 24 -14.81 3.18 4.07
CA GLN A 24 -14.97 4.62 4.32
C GLN A 24 -16.35 5.17 3.88
N GLY A 25 -17.26 4.31 3.41
CA GLY A 25 -18.61 4.68 3.04
C GLY A 25 -18.77 5.21 1.61
N TYR A 26 -17.77 5.02 0.74
CA TYR A 26 -17.87 5.34 -0.67
C TYR A 26 -18.59 4.24 -1.46
N ASN A 27 -19.29 4.63 -2.51
CA ASN A 27 -19.75 3.72 -3.56
C ASN A 27 -18.67 3.67 -4.64
N VAL A 28 -17.80 2.65 -4.58
CA VAL A 28 -16.64 2.53 -5.45
C VAL A 28 -17.02 1.88 -6.78
N ILE A 29 -16.54 2.46 -7.86
CA ILE A 29 -16.70 1.99 -9.24
C ILE A 29 -15.29 1.74 -9.77
N LEU A 30 -15.03 0.58 -10.36
CA LEU A 30 -13.72 0.19 -10.85
C LEU A 30 -13.67 0.20 -12.38
N ALA A 31 -12.52 0.60 -12.91
CA ALA A 31 -12.14 0.45 -14.31
C ALA A 31 -10.70 -0.04 -14.39
N THR A 32 -10.44 -0.99 -15.27
CA THR A 32 -9.11 -1.56 -15.47
C THR A 32 -8.41 -1.03 -16.74
N SER A 33 -8.98 -0.02 -17.36
CA SER A 33 -8.39 0.68 -18.50
C SER A 33 -8.88 2.11 -18.61
N GLY A 34 -8.11 2.99 -19.24
CA GLY A 34 -8.50 4.38 -19.42
C GLY A 34 -9.78 4.55 -20.26
N ARG A 35 -10.02 3.66 -21.23
CA ARG A 35 -11.24 3.69 -22.06
C ARG A 35 -12.47 3.33 -21.25
N GLU A 36 -12.42 2.22 -20.51
CA GLU A 36 -13.49 1.82 -19.60
C GLU A 36 -13.74 2.91 -18.55
N GLY A 37 -12.67 3.47 -17.99
CA GLY A 37 -12.75 4.58 -17.04
C GLY A 37 -13.49 5.79 -17.57
N LEU A 38 -13.25 6.20 -18.82
CA LEU A 38 -13.97 7.30 -19.45
C LEU A 38 -15.46 7.01 -19.66
N ASP A 39 -15.81 5.79 -20.07
CA ASP A 39 -17.20 5.40 -20.25
C ASP A 39 -17.94 5.35 -18.91
N LEU A 40 -17.30 4.82 -17.87
CA LEU A 40 -17.83 4.83 -16.50
C LEU A 40 -17.89 6.24 -15.92
N PHE A 41 -16.92 7.12 -16.23
CA PHE A 41 -16.98 8.52 -15.83
C PHE A 41 -18.22 9.22 -16.38
N ARG A 42 -18.49 9.04 -17.69
CA ARG A 42 -19.67 9.62 -18.37
C ARG A 42 -21.00 9.12 -17.81
N THR A 43 -21.07 7.82 -17.53
CA THR A 43 -22.34 7.17 -17.15
C THR A 43 -22.63 7.24 -15.65
N SER A 44 -21.61 7.20 -14.80
CA SER A 44 -21.78 7.16 -13.35
C SER A 44 -21.73 8.51 -12.67
N ASN A 45 -21.13 9.52 -13.31
CA ASN A 45 -20.92 10.85 -12.76
C ASN A 45 -20.26 10.80 -11.35
N PRO A 46 -19.02 10.32 -11.23
CA PRO A 46 -18.38 10.14 -9.94
C PRO A 46 -18.06 11.49 -9.30
N LYS A 47 -18.12 11.56 -7.97
CA LYS A 47 -17.75 12.75 -7.20
C LYS A 47 -16.24 12.99 -7.19
N VAL A 48 -15.46 11.88 -7.15
CA VAL A 48 -14.00 11.88 -7.21
C VAL A 48 -13.56 10.75 -8.13
N THR A 49 -12.51 10.97 -8.89
CA THR A 49 -11.83 9.95 -9.70
C THR A 49 -10.39 9.80 -9.21
N LEU A 50 -10.00 8.60 -8.80
CA LEU A 50 -8.61 8.18 -8.63
C LEU A 50 -8.15 7.59 -9.95
N LEU A 51 -7.04 8.07 -10.47
CA LEU A 51 -6.58 7.74 -11.81
C LEU A 51 -5.10 7.39 -11.80
N ASP A 52 -4.77 6.14 -12.14
CA ASP A 52 -3.38 5.77 -12.31
C ASP A 52 -2.75 6.55 -13.48
N LEU A 53 -1.50 6.95 -13.28
CA LEU A 53 -0.72 7.66 -14.28
C LEU A 53 -0.32 6.76 -15.44
N ARG A 54 0.08 5.52 -15.12
CA ARG A 54 0.65 4.59 -16.10
C ARG A 54 -0.28 3.42 -16.38
N MET A 55 -0.96 3.50 -17.50
CA MET A 55 -1.82 2.42 -17.99
C MET A 55 -1.52 2.15 -19.46
N PRO A 56 -1.68 0.90 -19.93
CA PRO A 56 -1.58 0.57 -21.35
C PRO A 56 -2.61 1.33 -22.18
N GLU A 57 -2.33 1.54 -23.46
CA GLU A 57 -3.19 2.18 -24.48
C GLU A 57 -3.54 3.65 -24.21
N MET A 58 -3.97 4.00 -23.00
CA MET A 58 -4.34 5.37 -22.61
C MET A 58 -3.79 5.66 -21.22
N ASP A 59 -2.78 6.51 -21.14
CA ASP A 59 -2.20 6.95 -19.88
C ASP A 59 -3.12 7.91 -19.10
N GLY A 60 -2.85 8.06 -17.80
CA GLY A 60 -3.67 8.89 -16.92
C GLY A 60 -3.72 10.38 -17.33
N LEU A 61 -2.66 10.93 -17.92
CA LEU A 61 -2.67 12.33 -18.37
C LEU A 61 -3.55 12.50 -19.62
N THR A 62 -3.55 11.53 -20.50
CA THR A 62 -4.45 11.51 -21.67
C THR A 62 -5.89 11.40 -21.23
N MET A 63 -6.18 10.48 -20.29
CA MET A 63 -7.53 10.35 -19.74
C MET A 63 -7.96 11.61 -18.99
N LEU A 64 -7.07 12.27 -18.25
CA LEU A 64 -7.36 13.55 -17.58
C LEU A 64 -7.78 14.63 -18.57
N LYS A 65 -7.10 14.72 -19.74
CA LYS A 65 -7.49 15.67 -20.81
C LYS A 65 -8.91 15.41 -21.31
N GLU A 66 -9.26 14.16 -21.54
CA GLU A 66 -10.60 13.77 -21.97
C GLU A 66 -11.65 14.08 -20.90
N ILE A 67 -11.36 13.79 -19.62
CA ILE A 67 -12.24 14.16 -18.50
C ILE A 67 -12.44 15.67 -18.46
N ARG A 68 -11.39 16.47 -18.64
CA ARG A 68 -11.49 17.95 -18.66
C ARG A 68 -12.31 18.49 -19.83
N ALA A 69 -12.34 17.77 -20.95
CA ALA A 69 -13.21 18.12 -22.07
C ALA A 69 -14.70 17.81 -21.77
N ILE A 70 -14.97 16.81 -20.94
CA ILE A 70 -16.35 16.45 -20.52
C ILE A 70 -16.80 17.34 -19.36
N ASP A 71 -16.00 17.43 -18.31
CA ASP A 71 -16.23 18.25 -17.11
C ASP A 71 -14.95 18.97 -16.68
N PRO A 72 -14.82 20.27 -16.94
CA PRO A 72 -13.64 21.06 -16.54
C PRO A 72 -13.42 21.12 -15.02
N HIS A 73 -14.46 20.82 -14.21
CA HIS A 73 -14.43 20.92 -12.75
C HIS A 73 -14.42 19.55 -12.04
N ALA A 74 -14.38 18.46 -12.81
CA ALA A 74 -14.31 17.11 -12.21
C ALA A 74 -13.16 17.00 -11.21
N ALA A 75 -13.42 16.37 -10.08
CA ALA A 75 -12.39 16.11 -9.08
C ALA A 75 -11.59 14.88 -9.49
N VAL A 76 -10.34 15.08 -9.92
CA VAL A 76 -9.43 14.01 -10.36
C VAL A 76 -8.14 14.06 -9.57
N ILE A 77 -7.82 12.97 -8.91
CA ILE A 77 -6.56 12.75 -8.19
C ILE A 77 -5.74 11.75 -9.01
N ILE A 78 -4.52 12.13 -9.40
CA ILE A 78 -3.60 11.27 -10.15
C ILE A 78 -2.75 10.47 -9.16
N LEU A 79 -2.61 9.18 -9.39
CA LEU A 79 -1.71 8.29 -8.67
C LEU A 79 -0.49 7.99 -9.54
N GLY A 80 0.69 8.46 -9.13
CA GLY A 80 1.91 8.35 -9.93
C GLY A 80 2.93 7.38 -9.34
N GLY A 81 3.04 6.15 -9.86
CA GLY A 81 4.15 5.24 -9.55
C GLY A 81 5.40 5.60 -10.36
N GLY A 82 6.57 5.83 -9.69
CA GLY A 82 7.81 6.25 -10.37
C GLY A 82 7.66 7.53 -11.21
N ALA A 83 6.73 8.40 -10.82
CA ALA A 83 6.50 9.67 -11.49
C ALA A 83 7.66 10.65 -11.25
N THR A 84 8.05 11.35 -12.29
CA THR A 84 9.02 12.43 -12.22
C THR A 84 8.30 13.76 -11.97
N ASP A 85 9.03 14.79 -11.57
CA ASP A 85 8.50 16.16 -11.43
C ASP A 85 7.86 16.67 -12.73
N VAL A 86 8.28 16.14 -13.87
CA VAL A 86 7.70 16.46 -15.17
C VAL A 86 6.23 16.01 -15.26
N HIS A 87 5.93 14.79 -14.82
CA HIS A 87 4.55 14.26 -14.83
C HIS A 87 3.64 15.03 -13.86
N GLU A 88 4.17 15.38 -12.68
CA GLU A 88 3.41 16.18 -11.71
C GLU A 88 3.10 17.58 -12.28
N ASN A 89 4.08 18.24 -12.93
CA ASN A 89 3.87 19.53 -13.56
C ASN A 89 2.86 19.44 -14.72
N GLN A 90 2.89 18.37 -15.51
CA GLN A 90 1.90 18.12 -16.57
C GLN A 90 0.49 17.90 -16.00
N ALA A 91 0.36 17.11 -14.93
CA ALA A 91 -0.93 16.90 -14.24
C ALA A 91 -1.49 18.22 -13.69
N ARG A 92 -0.64 19.05 -13.08
CA ARG A 92 -1.01 20.39 -12.60
C ARG A 92 -1.44 21.33 -13.74
N ALA A 93 -0.72 21.32 -14.86
CA ALA A 93 -1.09 22.11 -16.05
C ALA A 93 -2.45 21.70 -16.63
N LEU A 94 -2.80 20.41 -16.51
CA LEU A 94 -4.10 19.85 -16.88
C LEU A 94 -5.16 20.03 -15.78
N ARG A 95 -4.84 20.75 -14.70
CA ARG A 95 -5.73 21.02 -13.57
C ARG A 95 -6.19 19.74 -12.87
N ALA A 96 -5.30 18.74 -12.69
CA ALA A 96 -5.55 17.69 -11.72
C ALA A 96 -5.87 18.32 -10.36
N THR A 97 -6.84 17.77 -9.64
CA THR A 97 -7.23 18.29 -8.32
C THR A 97 -6.13 18.03 -7.30
N ASP A 98 -5.47 16.89 -7.43
CA ASP A 98 -4.30 16.53 -6.64
C ASP A 98 -3.43 15.53 -7.42
N PHE A 99 -2.17 15.38 -6.97
CA PHE A 99 -1.23 14.41 -7.50
C PHE A 99 -0.53 13.71 -6.32
N ILE A 100 -0.74 12.41 -6.21
CA ILE A 100 -0.19 11.60 -5.13
C ILE A 100 0.80 10.61 -5.73
N ARG A 101 2.02 10.61 -5.23
CA ARG A 101 3.02 9.61 -5.62
C ARG A 101 2.64 8.27 -5.01
N LYS A 102 2.53 7.21 -5.83
CA LYS A 102 2.30 5.85 -5.33
C LYS A 102 3.42 5.51 -4.35
N GLY A 103 3.01 5.06 -3.15
CA GLY A 103 3.90 4.76 -2.05
C GLY A 103 4.03 5.86 -0.99
N LEU A 104 3.32 6.95 -1.12
CA LEU A 104 2.96 7.73 0.06
C LEU A 104 1.92 6.93 0.85
N SER A 105 1.87 7.23 2.17
CA SER A 105 0.89 6.66 3.10
C SER A 105 -0.53 6.65 2.53
N LEU A 106 -1.24 5.54 2.70
CA LEU A 106 -2.66 5.42 2.36
C LEU A 106 -3.52 6.44 3.11
N ASP A 107 -3.07 6.89 4.29
CA ASP A 107 -3.73 7.97 5.03
C ASP A 107 -3.77 9.25 4.21
N ILE A 108 -2.67 9.59 3.54
CA ILE A 108 -2.61 10.76 2.65
C ILE A 108 -3.61 10.63 1.50
N LEU A 109 -3.74 9.42 0.93
CA LEU A 109 -4.70 9.15 -0.11
C LEU A 109 -6.15 9.27 0.39
N VAL A 110 -6.45 8.67 1.54
CA VAL A 110 -7.77 8.75 2.19
C VAL A 110 -8.09 10.19 2.55
N GLU A 111 -7.14 10.92 3.13
CA GLU A 111 -7.31 12.33 3.48
C GLU A 111 -7.56 13.20 2.24
N ALA A 112 -6.81 12.97 1.16
CA ALA A 112 -6.99 13.69 -0.09
C ALA A 112 -8.38 13.43 -0.69
N VAL A 113 -8.83 12.18 -0.75
CA VAL A 113 -10.17 11.83 -1.24
C VAL A 113 -11.26 12.42 -0.35
N ASN A 114 -11.12 12.35 0.98
CA ASN A 114 -12.07 12.94 1.93
C ASN A 114 -12.14 14.47 1.80
N ARG A 115 -11.00 15.13 1.67
CA ARG A 115 -10.90 16.58 1.46
C ARG A 115 -11.63 17.00 0.19
N VAL A 116 -11.40 16.30 -0.90
CA VAL A 116 -11.98 16.59 -2.21
C VAL A 116 -13.47 16.27 -2.25
N SER A 117 -13.90 15.17 -1.62
CA SER A 117 -15.30 14.74 -1.57
C SER A 117 -16.14 15.50 -0.56
N LYS A 118 -15.52 16.21 0.39
CA LYS A 118 -16.19 16.86 1.52
C LYS A 118 -17.00 15.89 2.40
N LEU A 119 -16.53 14.65 2.51
CA LEU A 119 -17.03 13.75 3.54
C LEU A 119 -16.44 14.13 4.90
N PRO A 120 -17.21 14.01 6.00
CA PRO A 120 -16.64 14.12 7.32
C PRO A 120 -15.59 13.02 7.47
N GLY A 121 -14.39 13.39 7.88
CA GLY A 121 -13.34 12.43 8.21
C GLY A 121 -13.83 11.44 9.27
N PRO A 122 -13.25 10.23 9.35
CA PRO A 122 -13.63 9.28 10.39
C PRO A 122 -13.35 9.93 11.75
N SER A 123 -14.41 10.09 12.54
CA SER A 123 -14.29 10.30 13.98
C SER A 123 -13.43 9.15 14.51
N MET A 124 -12.39 9.48 15.30
CA MET A 124 -11.59 8.49 16.02
C MET A 124 -12.51 7.72 17.01
N ALA A 125 -13.29 6.80 16.47
CA ALA A 125 -14.00 5.81 17.26
C ALA A 125 -13.11 4.55 17.26
N THR A 126 -12.55 4.28 18.41
CA THR A 126 -11.93 3.02 18.82
C THR A 126 -12.49 1.85 18.00
N GLN A 127 -11.70 1.36 17.06
CA GLN A 127 -12.02 0.10 16.41
C GLN A 127 -11.77 -1.04 17.42
N PRO A 128 -12.68 -2.02 17.52
CA PRO A 128 -12.44 -3.20 18.31
C PRO A 128 -11.29 -4.00 17.71
N PRO A 129 -10.54 -4.76 18.54
CA PRO A 129 -9.45 -5.59 18.07
C PRO A 129 -9.94 -6.54 16.98
N CYS A 130 -9.09 -6.78 15.98
CA CYS A 130 -9.35 -7.75 14.93
C CYS A 130 -9.89 -9.04 15.56
N ARG A 131 -11.16 -9.34 15.31
CA ARG A 131 -11.72 -10.64 15.68
C ARG A 131 -11.11 -11.67 14.74
N ASP A 132 -10.58 -12.70 15.34
CA ASP A 132 -10.16 -13.93 14.71
C ASP A 132 -11.23 -14.38 13.69
N GLY A 133 -10.98 -14.09 12.41
CA GLY A 133 -11.73 -14.70 11.33
C GLY A 133 -11.23 -16.12 11.17
N GLU A 134 -12.14 -17.07 11.22
CA GLU A 134 -11.91 -18.51 11.12
C GLU A 134 -10.86 -18.84 10.08
N VAL A 135 -9.74 -19.37 10.54
CA VAL A 135 -8.64 -19.89 9.74
C VAL A 135 -9.14 -21.18 9.08
N GLY A 136 -9.62 -21.06 7.86
CA GLY A 136 -9.59 -22.20 6.96
C GLY A 136 -8.13 -22.63 6.82
N GLN A 137 -7.84 -23.91 7.00
CA GLN A 137 -6.50 -24.50 6.89
C GLN A 137 -5.87 -24.12 5.54
N GLN A 138 -5.13 -23.02 5.50
CA GLN A 138 -4.25 -22.66 4.40
C GLN A 138 -2.86 -23.19 4.74
N SER A 139 -2.43 -24.20 4.01
CA SER A 139 -1.06 -24.69 4.00
C SER A 139 -0.18 -23.74 3.16
N GLY A 140 0.04 -22.56 3.62
CA GLY A 140 0.87 -21.55 2.94
C GLY A 140 1.91 -20.97 3.89
N GLU A 141 2.99 -20.43 3.31
CA GLU A 141 4.03 -19.70 4.04
C GLU A 141 3.43 -18.53 4.81
N SER A 142 4.02 -18.25 5.97
CA SER A 142 3.56 -17.23 6.89
C SER A 142 4.42 -15.97 6.79
N VAL A 143 3.76 -14.80 6.74
CA VAL A 143 4.43 -13.50 6.64
C VAL A 143 3.94 -12.61 7.78
N LEU A 144 4.87 -12.07 8.56
CA LEU A 144 4.57 -11.07 9.58
C LEU A 144 4.94 -9.69 9.06
N VAL A 145 3.97 -8.79 9.04
CA VAL A 145 4.14 -7.39 8.65
C VAL A 145 4.25 -6.53 9.90
N VAL A 146 5.31 -5.73 9.98
CA VAL A 146 5.58 -4.81 11.09
C VAL A 146 5.68 -3.40 10.53
N ASP A 147 4.68 -2.58 10.78
CA ASP A 147 4.62 -1.20 10.31
C ASP A 147 3.73 -0.40 11.26
N ASP A 148 4.21 0.72 11.80
CA ASP A 148 3.46 1.52 12.77
C ASP A 148 2.29 2.28 12.15
N GLU A 149 2.26 2.40 10.83
CA GLU A 149 1.16 2.98 10.09
C GLU A 149 0.04 1.96 9.88
N PRO A 150 -1.12 2.10 10.55
CA PRO A 150 -2.18 1.08 10.55
C PRO A 150 -2.67 0.71 9.16
N LEU A 151 -2.81 1.68 8.26
CA LEU A 151 -3.33 1.45 6.91
C LEU A 151 -2.31 0.71 6.04
N VAL A 152 -1.02 0.99 6.19
CA VAL A 152 0.05 0.29 5.48
C VAL A 152 0.13 -1.16 5.96
N CYS A 153 0.13 -1.37 7.27
CA CYS A 153 0.12 -2.70 7.87
C CYS A 153 -1.08 -3.53 7.37
N ASP A 154 -2.29 -2.99 7.48
CA ASP A 154 -3.53 -3.66 7.06
C ASP A 154 -3.54 -3.94 5.54
N LEU A 155 -2.99 -3.03 4.72
CA LEU A 155 -2.85 -3.21 3.28
C LEU A 155 -1.96 -4.40 2.94
N PHE A 156 -0.74 -4.45 3.50
CA PHE A 156 0.19 -5.53 3.21
C PHE A 156 -0.33 -6.88 3.71
N VAL A 157 -0.91 -6.92 4.91
CA VAL A 157 -1.54 -8.16 5.43
C VAL A 157 -2.62 -8.66 4.46
N ARG A 158 -3.48 -7.77 4.00
CA ARG A 158 -4.55 -8.14 3.07
C ARG A 158 -4.02 -8.54 1.71
N PHE A 159 -3.08 -7.77 1.14
CA PHE A 159 -2.44 -8.08 -0.13
C PHE A 159 -1.82 -9.47 -0.12
N LEU A 160 -1.07 -9.78 0.94
CA LEU A 160 -0.41 -11.09 1.09
C LEU A 160 -1.42 -12.23 1.30
N SER A 161 -2.49 -11.97 2.07
CA SER A 161 -3.57 -12.94 2.26
C SER A 161 -4.29 -13.28 0.94
N LEU A 162 -4.53 -12.30 0.08
CA LEU A 162 -5.10 -12.50 -1.27
C LEU A 162 -4.17 -13.30 -2.19
N ARG A 163 -2.87 -13.30 -1.92
CA ARG A 163 -1.85 -14.09 -2.65
C ARG A 163 -1.61 -15.49 -2.04
N GLY A 164 -2.38 -15.87 -1.01
CA GLY A 164 -2.34 -17.20 -0.40
C GLY A 164 -1.38 -17.34 0.77
N TYR A 165 -0.71 -16.26 1.20
CA TYR A 165 0.12 -16.25 2.41
C TYR A 165 -0.74 -16.18 3.68
N ARG A 166 -0.25 -16.79 4.75
CA ARG A 166 -0.78 -16.54 6.11
C ARG A 166 -0.16 -15.26 6.62
N ALA A 167 -0.83 -14.13 6.45
CA ALA A 167 -0.31 -12.83 6.80
C ALA A 167 -0.81 -12.35 8.16
N TYR A 168 0.11 -11.85 8.98
CA TYR A 168 -0.14 -11.26 10.29
C TYR A 168 0.38 -9.83 10.30
N GLY A 169 -0.24 -8.96 11.09
CA GLY A 169 0.17 -7.56 11.18
C GLY A 169 0.33 -7.09 12.61
N VAL A 170 1.41 -6.40 12.91
CA VAL A 170 1.66 -5.72 14.19
C VAL A 170 2.21 -4.32 13.94
N ARG A 171 2.07 -3.43 14.92
CA ARG A 171 2.31 -1.99 14.72
C ARG A 171 3.45 -1.42 15.55
N ASN A 172 4.23 -2.27 16.20
CA ASN A 172 5.42 -1.86 16.97
C ASN A 172 6.40 -3.00 17.12
N GLY A 173 7.64 -2.67 17.47
CA GLY A 173 8.71 -3.65 17.58
C GLY A 173 8.53 -4.65 18.71
N GLN A 174 7.89 -4.29 19.83
CA GLN A 174 7.67 -5.20 20.95
C GLN A 174 6.66 -6.30 20.60
N ASP A 175 5.56 -5.91 19.95
CA ASP A 175 4.56 -6.85 19.45
C ASP A 175 5.14 -7.73 18.34
N ALA A 176 6.05 -7.19 17.52
CA ALA A 176 6.74 -7.96 16.49
C ALA A 176 7.55 -9.10 17.11
N LEU A 177 8.37 -8.82 18.12
CA LEU A 177 9.19 -9.84 18.79
C LEU A 177 8.32 -10.90 19.48
N ARG A 178 7.21 -10.50 20.10
CA ARG A 178 6.26 -11.44 20.71
C ARG A 178 5.61 -12.33 19.63
N MET A 179 5.13 -11.73 18.54
CA MET A 179 4.48 -12.47 17.47
C MET A 179 5.43 -13.44 16.76
N VAL A 180 6.71 -13.05 16.62
CA VAL A 180 7.74 -13.96 16.08
C VAL A 180 7.86 -15.22 16.95
N ASP A 181 7.84 -15.08 18.28
CA ASP A 181 7.91 -16.20 19.21
C ASP A 181 6.63 -17.07 19.20
N GLU A 182 5.45 -16.49 18.90
CA GLU A 182 4.16 -17.17 18.89
C GLU A 182 3.88 -17.89 17.56
N VAL A 183 4.16 -17.23 16.44
CA VAL A 183 3.73 -17.66 15.09
C VAL A 183 4.86 -18.30 14.30
N HIS A 184 6.12 -18.01 14.63
CA HIS A 184 7.31 -18.43 13.88
C HIS A 184 7.17 -18.12 12.37
N PRO A 185 7.00 -16.86 11.97
CA PRO A 185 6.73 -16.52 10.58
C PRO A 185 7.91 -16.91 9.67
N ASP A 186 7.59 -17.32 8.45
CA ASP A 186 8.60 -17.67 7.45
C ASP A 186 9.33 -16.43 6.93
N VAL A 187 8.61 -15.32 6.81
CA VAL A 187 9.16 -14.03 6.38
C VAL A 187 8.64 -12.91 7.29
N LEU A 188 9.54 -12.00 7.66
CA LEU A 188 9.25 -10.76 8.37
C LEU A 188 9.43 -9.58 7.42
N LEU A 189 8.37 -8.77 7.25
CA LEU A 189 8.45 -7.46 6.62
C LEU A 189 8.53 -6.42 7.73
N LEU A 190 9.62 -5.66 7.78
CA LEU A 190 9.93 -4.79 8.91
C LEU A 190 10.15 -3.36 8.47
N ASP A 191 9.33 -2.45 8.95
CA ASP A 191 9.60 -1.03 8.83
C ASP A 191 10.77 -0.62 9.74
N MET A 192 11.64 0.22 9.20
CA MET A 192 12.81 0.72 9.91
C MET A 192 12.50 1.84 10.89
N VAL A 193 11.49 2.66 10.58
CA VAL A 193 11.18 3.87 11.33
C VAL A 193 9.86 3.68 12.06
N MET A 194 9.95 3.26 13.30
CA MET A 194 8.79 3.08 14.19
C MET A 194 9.03 3.77 15.53
N PRO A 195 7.98 4.24 16.23
CA PRO A 195 8.07 4.78 17.57
C PRO A 195 8.59 3.73 18.60
N GLU A 196 9.23 4.21 19.68
CA GLU A 196 9.71 3.44 20.84
C GLU A 196 10.79 2.40 20.50
N MET A 197 10.48 1.37 19.72
CA MET A 197 11.40 0.33 19.27
C MET A 197 11.47 0.34 17.75
N GLY A 198 12.54 0.86 17.19
CA GLY A 198 12.77 0.93 15.75
C GLY A 198 13.13 -0.41 15.13
N GLY A 199 13.09 -0.48 13.80
CA GLY A 199 13.43 -1.69 13.05
C GLY A 199 14.83 -2.22 13.33
N ILE A 200 15.82 -1.35 13.58
CA ILE A 200 17.18 -1.76 13.98
C ILE A 200 17.19 -2.55 15.29
N ASP A 201 16.43 -2.09 16.28
CA ASP A 201 16.38 -2.77 17.58
C ASP A 201 15.71 -4.14 17.47
N VAL A 202 14.67 -4.24 16.64
CA VAL A 202 14.02 -5.52 16.31
C VAL A 202 15.01 -6.45 15.60
N LEU A 203 15.75 -5.96 14.60
CA LEU A 203 16.78 -6.75 13.89
C LEU A 203 17.85 -7.30 14.82
N ARG A 204 18.38 -6.46 15.72
CA ARG A 204 19.38 -6.89 16.72
C ARG A 204 18.81 -8.01 17.61
N ALA A 205 17.59 -7.81 18.13
CA ALA A 205 16.94 -8.81 18.97
C ALA A 205 16.67 -10.13 18.22
N LEU A 206 16.33 -10.09 16.94
CA LEU A 206 16.14 -11.28 16.11
C LEU A 206 17.45 -12.01 15.82
N ARG A 207 18.52 -11.26 15.59
CA ARG A 207 19.85 -11.82 15.43
C ARG A 207 20.33 -12.54 16.70
N ASP A 208 20.16 -11.90 17.86
CA ASP A 208 20.52 -12.48 19.15
C ASP A 208 19.72 -13.76 19.47
N ARG A 209 18.51 -13.92 18.89
CA ARG A 209 17.67 -15.10 18.99
C ARG A 209 17.92 -16.15 17.91
N GLU A 210 18.88 -15.90 17.01
CA GLU A 210 19.14 -16.78 15.85
C GLU A 210 17.87 -17.08 15.04
N TYR A 211 17.05 -16.03 14.83
CA TYR A 211 15.76 -16.18 14.11
C TYR A 211 15.98 -16.77 12.72
N PRO A 212 15.36 -17.94 12.40
CA PRO A 212 15.61 -18.67 11.16
C PRO A 212 14.79 -18.13 9.98
N GLY A 213 13.82 -17.25 10.23
CA GLY A 213 12.96 -16.67 9.19
C GLY A 213 13.66 -15.67 8.30
N GLY A 214 13.12 -15.43 7.12
CA GLY A 214 13.61 -14.38 6.24
C GLY A 214 13.23 -12.99 6.74
N ILE A 215 14.11 -12.02 6.55
CA ILE A 215 13.85 -10.64 6.96
C ILE A 215 13.99 -9.73 5.73
N ILE A 216 12.92 -9.00 5.42
CA ILE A 216 12.87 -7.96 4.41
C ILE A 216 12.63 -6.63 5.12
N ILE A 217 13.53 -5.69 4.92
CA ILE A 217 13.42 -4.35 5.49
C ILE A 217 12.70 -3.43 4.52
N MET A 218 11.78 -2.63 5.05
CA MET A 218 11.16 -1.52 4.35
C MET A 218 11.64 -0.20 4.95
N THR A 219 12.14 0.72 4.14
CA THR A 219 12.66 2.01 4.63
C THR A 219 12.26 3.18 3.76
N GLY A 220 11.80 4.26 4.38
CA GLY A 220 11.62 5.56 3.74
C GLY A 220 12.85 6.48 3.89
N SER A 221 13.86 6.04 4.64
CA SER A 221 15.04 6.84 4.91
C SER A 221 16.12 6.64 3.85
N HIS A 222 16.78 7.73 3.46
CA HIS A 222 17.97 7.74 2.62
C HIS A 222 19.24 7.92 3.45
N ASN A 223 19.17 7.72 4.77
CA ASN A 223 20.31 7.81 5.65
C ASN A 223 21.23 6.61 5.44
N GLU A 224 22.40 6.83 4.80
CA GLU A 224 23.38 5.81 4.47
C GLU A 224 23.93 5.09 5.71
N GLU A 225 24.07 5.78 6.85
CA GLU A 225 24.53 5.17 8.09
C GLU A 225 23.52 4.15 8.63
N LEU A 226 22.25 4.51 8.66
CA LEU A 226 21.16 3.64 9.11
C LEU A 226 21.01 2.41 8.19
N LEU A 227 21.14 2.62 6.89
CA LEU A 227 21.09 1.55 5.89
C LEU A 227 22.30 0.62 6.02
N GLY A 228 23.49 1.17 6.23
CA GLY A 228 24.72 0.41 6.45
C GLY A 228 24.65 -0.44 7.72
N GLU A 229 24.13 0.11 8.81
CA GLU A 229 23.90 -0.62 10.06
C GLU A 229 22.88 -1.75 9.86
N ALA A 230 21.75 -1.45 9.25
CA ALA A 230 20.72 -2.45 8.95
C ALA A 230 21.31 -3.61 8.13
N TRP A 231 22.06 -3.30 7.08
CA TRP A 231 22.68 -4.30 6.22
C TRP A 231 23.69 -5.17 6.95
N SER A 232 24.44 -4.60 7.90
CA SER A 232 25.39 -5.34 8.74
C SER A 232 24.74 -6.38 9.65
N LEU A 233 23.44 -6.23 9.93
CA LEU A 233 22.64 -7.16 10.73
C LEU A 233 22.09 -8.35 9.91
N GLY A 234 22.34 -8.40 8.61
CA GLY A 234 22.07 -9.54 7.74
C GLY A 234 20.60 -9.76 7.34
N PRO A 235 19.86 -8.70 6.96
CA PRO A 235 18.57 -8.89 6.32
C PRO A 235 18.75 -9.56 4.94
N HIS A 236 17.72 -10.20 4.45
CA HIS A 236 17.75 -10.86 3.14
C HIS A 236 17.53 -9.88 2.00
N GLU A 237 16.74 -8.83 2.21
CA GLU A 237 16.43 -7.82 1.19
C GLU A 237 16.11 -6.47 1.86
N LEU A 238 16.32 -5.38 1.11
CA LEU A 238 15.98 -4.03 1.53
C LEU A 238 15.14 -3.38 0.43
N LEU A 239 13.93 -2.96 0.80
CA LEU A 239 12.98 -2.28 -0.07
C LEU A 239 12.86 -0.82 0.35
N VAL A 240 13.08 0.08 -0.58
CA VAL A 240 12.89 1.52 -0.33
C VAL A 240 11.42 1.85 -0.50
N LYS A 241 10.82 2.48 0.52
CA LYS A 241 9.48 3.05 0.41
C LYS A 241 9.51 4.23 -0.59
N PRO A 242 8.60 4.28 -1.53
CA PRO A 242 7.39 3.48 -1.67
C PRO A 242 7.64 2.06 -2.19
N VAL A 243 7.12 1.08 -1.46
CA VAL A 243 7.31 -0.33 -1.82
C VAL A 243 6.31 -0.68 -2.94
N ASP A 244 6.87 -1.05 -4.09
CA ASP A 244 6.10 -1.63 -5.19
C ASP A 244 5.66 -3.05 -4.81
N LEU A 245 4.36 -3.36 -4.98
CA LEU A 245 3.78 -4.62 -4.51
C LEU A 245 4.29 -5.84 -5.27
N ASP A 246 4.60 -5.70 -6.55
CA ASP A 246 5.17 -6.80 -7.35
C ASP A 246 6.63 -7.06 -6.93
N ARG A 247 7.38 -5.99 -6.65
CA ARG A 247 8.74 -6.09 -6.09
C ARG A 247 8.73 -6.73 -4.71
N LEU A 248 7.75 -6.40 -3.87
CA LEU A 248 7.57 -7.02 -2.55
C LEU A 248 7.34 -8.53 -2.68
N LEU A 249 6.46 -8.95 -3.60
CA LEU A 249 6.22 -10.38 -3.85
C LEU A 249 7.47 -11.11 -4.33
N MET A 250 8.21 -10.51 -5.27
CA MET A 250 9.48 -11.08 -5.74
C MET A 250 10.47 -11.25 -4.59
N ALA A 251 10.60 -10.26 -3.73
CA ALA A 251 11.48 -10.30 -2.57
C ALA A 251 11.08 -11.44 -1.61
N ILE A 252 9.78 -11.57 -1.29
CA ILE A 252 9.27 -12.65 -0.44
C ILE A 252 9.57 -14.02 -1.06
N GLN A 253 9.29 -14.21 -2.36
CA GLN A 253 9.54 -15.48 -3.05
C GLN A 253 11.03 -15.84 -3.06
N LEU A 254 11.91 -14.87 -3.34
CA LEU A 254 13.35 -15.09 -3.30
C LEU A 254 13.83 -15.52 -1.91
N VAL A 255 13.36 -14.86 -0.87
CA VAL A 255 13.70 -15.18 0.52
C VAL A 255 13.23 -16.59 0.89
N LEU A 256 12.02 -16.98 0.51
CA LEU A 256 11.48 -18.32 0.78
C LEU A 256 12.28 -19.42 0.07
N VAL A 257 12.65 -19.21 -1.19
CA VAL A 257 13.46 -20.17 -1.96
C VAL A 257 14.88 -20.32 -1.37
N CYS A 258 15.50 -19.22 -0.94
CA CYS A 258 16.85 -19.25 -0.34
C CYS A 258 16.92 -19.98 1.01
N ARG A 259 15.80 -20.18 1.70
CA ARG A 259 15.72 -20.92 2.98
C ARG A 259 15.67 -22.43 2.81
N GLU A 260 15.29 -22.93 1.64
CA GLU A 260 15.21 -24.36 1.35
C GLU A 260 16.55 -24.98 0.90
N CYS A 261 17.58 -24.15 0.71
CA CYS A 261 18.93 -24.57 0.34
C CYS A 261 19.86 -24.60 1.54
#